data_fad2247af09db53adc6a44c9e1e6f9bb
#
_entry.id   fad2247af09db53adc6a44c9e1e6f9bb
#
_cell.length_a   1.000
_cell.length_b   1.000
_cell.length_c   1.000
_cell.angle_alpha   90.00
_cell.angle_beta   90.00
_cell.angle_gamma   90.00
#
_symmetry.space_group_name_H-M   'P 1'
#
loop_
_entity.id
_entity.type
_entity.pdbx_description
1 polymer ?
#
loop_
_entity_poly.entity_id
_entity_poly.type
_entity_poly.pdbx_seq_one_letter_code
_entity_poly.pdbx_strand_id
1 'polypeptide(L)'
;MIYYEYSPSQLETKAIELTQGFDKERLIHPKPIDVYDVVDYIDCTPDWVYLTPNQSYLGMTAYNDGYWWAWPEPYYEEGMSPTKISVSAGTILIDRTISEGDNRGIENFTVIHECFHQRIHPRCFKNRSANYQHFCQKKDFRAETGNRKNITAIERIEAQANYCAAAFLMPKSAVETVFMEKMELSALPSSPIKINWKIDGIIGEMAILFSVNYSPMKYRLQTLNLLSREGCSLEEYLCN
;
A
#
# COMPACT_ATOMS: atom_id res chain seq x y z
N MET A 1 4.17 -19.50 13.63
CA MET A 1 4.35 -18.05 13.40
C MET A 1 3.61 -17.33 14.50
N ILE A 2 4.27 -16.45 15.26
CA ILE A 2 3.57 -15.55 16.17
C ILE A 2 3.02 -14.42 15.29
N TYR A 3 1.70 -14.36 15.19
CA TYR A 3 0.99 -13.38 14.40
C TYR A 3 0.30 -12.39 15.35
N TYR A 4 0.45 -11.10 15.11
CA TYR A 4 -0.28 -10.06 15.81
C TYR A 4 -1.48 -9.62 14.98
N GLU A 5 -2.67 -9.76 15.53
CA GLU A 5 -3.89 -9.28 14.91
C GLU A 5 -4.13 -7.83 15.32
N TYR A 6 -3.93 -6.92 14.37
CA TYR A 6 -4.25 -5.50 14.56
C TYR A 6 -5.66 -5.20 14.05
N SER A 7 -6.42 -4.47 14.84
CA SER A 7 -7.69 -3.92 14.36
C SER A 7 -7.46 -2.80 13.34
N PRO A 8 -8.43 -2.48 12.47
CA PRO A 8 -8.32 -1.36 11.53
C PRO A 8 -7.95 -0.04 12.21
N SER A 9 -8.48 0.23 13.39
CA SER A 9 -8.16 1.44 14.16
C SER A 9 -6.70 1.46 14.63
N GLN A 10 -6.14 0.32 15.02
CA GLN A 10 -4.73 0.22 15.39
C GLN A 10 -3.80 0.39 14.18
N LEU A 11 -4.19 -0.14 13.01
CA LEU A 11 -3.44 0.06 11.77
C LEU A 11 -3.47 1.52 11.33
N GLU A 12 -4.63 2.17 11.43
CA GLU A 12 -4.76 3.61 11.17
C GLU A 12 -3.85 4.43 12.10
N THR A 13 -3.82 4.11 13.39
CA THR A 13 -2.93 4.77 14.37
C THR A 13 -1.46 4.60 13.98
N LYS A 14 -1.03 3.41 13.55
CA LYS A 14 0.36 3.17 13.11
C LYS A 14 0.74 3.99 11.87
N ALA A 15 -0.19 4.14 10.94
CA ALA A 15 0.03 5.00 9.77
C ALA A 15 0.11 6.48 10.18
N ILE A 16 -0.80 6.95 11.05
CA ILE A 16 -0.78 8.31 11.58
C ILE A 16 0.53 8.60 12.32
N GLU A 17 1.01 7.70 13.18
CA GLU A 17 2.28 7.84 13.90
C GLU A 17 3.46 8.02 12.94
N LEU A 18 3.52 7.24 11.85
CA LEU A 18 4.56 7.40 10.84
C LEU A 18 4.42 8.74 10.12
N THR A 19 3.19 9.13 9.71
CA THR A 19 2.94 10.39 9.03
C THR A 19 3.29 11.60 9.92
N GLN A 20 2.93 11.56 11.20
CA GLN A 20 3.25 12.62 12.16
C GLN A 20 4.76 12.80 12.36
N GLY A 21 5.49 11.70 12.40
CA GLY A 21 6.95 11.73 12.57
C GLY A 21 7.69 12.16 11.31
N PHE A 22 7.19 11.77 10.14
CA PHE A 22 7.83 12.05 8.86
C PHE A 22 7.44 13.43 8.30
N ASP A 23 6.15 13.68 8.10
CA ASP A 23 5.59 14.96 7.64
C ASP A 23 4.13 15.12 8.11
N LYS A 24 3.94 15.80 9.23
CA LYS A 24 2.63 16.02 9.86
C LYS A 24 1.64 16.80 9.00
N GLU A 25 2.12 17.63 8.05
CA GLU A 25 1.23 18.42 7.18
C GLU A 25 0.42 17.53 6.24
N ARG A 26 0.95 16.33 5.90
CA ARG A 26 0.25 15.33 5.10
C ARG A 26 -1.04 14.82 5.74
N LEU A 27 -1.19 14.95 7.06
CA LEU A 27 -2.45 14.62 7.74
C LEU A 27 -3.60 15.52 7.32
N ILE A 28 -3.30 16.74 6.87
CA ILE A 28 -4.31 17.75 6.55
C ILE A 28 -4.39 18.01 5.04
N HIS A 29 -3.22 18.03 4.37
CA HIS A 29 -3.11 18.36 2.97
C HIS A 29 -2.49 17.25 2.15
N PRO A 30 -3.07 16.86 1.00
CA PRO A 30 -2.39 15.99 0.08
C PRO A 30 -1.13 16.65 -0.45
N LYS A 31 -0.01 15.94 -0.38
CA LYS A 31 1.29 16.40 -0.89
C LYS A 31 1.94 15.28 -1.69
N PRO A 32 2.64 15.59 -2.79
CA PRO A 32 3.57 14.65 -3.39
C PRO A 32 4.55 14.14 -2.35
N ILE A 33 4.98 12.90 -2.48
CA ILE A 33 5.93 12.27 -1.58
C ILE A 33 7.02 11.59 -2.41
N ASP A 34 8.27 11.77 -2.00
CA ASP A 34 9.32 10.84 -2.35
C ASP A 34 9.29 9.69 -1.34
N VAL A 35 8.91 8.52 -1.81
CA VAL A 35 8.75 7.35 -0.95
C VAL A 35 10.10 6.82 -0.45
N TYR A 36 11.19 7.17 -1.11
CA TYR A 36 12.54 6.80 -0.70
C TYR A 36 13.02 7.62 0.50
N ASP A 37 12.56 8.88 0.65
CA ASP A 37 12.77 9.64 1.88
C ASP A 37 12.11 8.93 3.09
N VAL A 38 11.00 8.22 2.89
CA VAL A 38 10.38 7.42 3.94
C VAL A 38 11.20 6.18 4.27
N VAL A 39 11.79 5.53 3.25
CA VAL A 39 12.70 4.38 3.45
C VAL A 39 13.89 4.81 4.32
N ASP A 40 14.51 5.94 4.00
CA ASP A 40 15.61 6.51 4.78
C ASP A 40 15.16 6.89 6.19
N TYR A 41 13.99 7.53 6.32
CA TYR A 41 13.43 7.91 7.63
C TYR A 41 13.22 6.72 8.58
N ILE A 42 12.89 5.54 8.06
CA ILE A 42 12.71 4.33 8.88
C ILE A 42 13.99 3.49 9.00
N ASP A 43 15.14 4.01 8.58
CA ASP A 43 16.45 3.35 8.63
C ASP A 43 16.48 2.02 7.85
N CYS A 44 15.92 2.02 6.64
CA CYS A 44 15.94 0.91 5.70
C CYS A 44 16.77 1.28 4.46
N THR A 45 17.18 0.26 3.71
CA THR A 45 17.99 0.46 2.49
C THR A 45 17.20 -0.04 1.28
N PRO A 46 16.88 0.81 0.30
CA PRO A 46 16.25 0.36 -0.94
C PRO A 46 17.29 -0.26 -1.86
N ASP A 47 16.90 -1.28 -2.64
CA ASP A 47 17.69 -1.83 -3.74
C ASP A 47 16.73 -2.26 -4.88
N TRP A 48 17.21 -2.20 -6.13
CA TRP A 48 16.40 -2.41 -7.31
C TRP A 48 16.92 -3.57 -8.12
N VAL A 49 16.08 -4.60 -8.26
CA VAL A 49 16.39 -5.82 -9.00
C VAL A 49 15.17 -6.30 -9.78
N TYR A 50 15.35 -7.12 -10.79
CA TYR A 50 14.23 -7.89 -11.34
C TYR A 50 13.94 -9.07 -10.41
N LEU A 51 12.85 -8.96 -9.66
CA LEU A 51 12.49 -9.96 -8.65
C LEU A 51 12.00 -11.25 -9.29
N THR A 52 11.19 -11.13 -10.34
CA THR A 52 10.64 -12.26 -11.10
C THR A 52 10.48 -11.91 -12.58
N PRO A 53 10.69 -12.88 -13.50
CA PRO A 53 10.61 -12.60 -14.94
C PRO A 53 9.18 -12.38 -15.46
N ASN A 54 8.18 -12.50 -14.62
CA ASN A 54 6.77 -12.28 -14.93
C ASN A 54 6.14 -11.17 -14.10
N GLN A 55 6.96 -10.41 -13.36
CA GLN A 55 6.50 -9.33 -12.48
C GLN A 55 5.44 -9.79 -11.45
N SER A 56 5.51 -11.05 -10.99
CA SER A 56 4.56 -11.56 -9.99
C SER A 56 4.85 -10.99 -8.60
N TYR A 57 6.10 -10.63 -8.32
CA TYR A 57 6.54 -9.91 -7.13
C TYR A 57 6.98 -8.50 -7.50
N LEU A 58 6.51 -7.50 -6.76
CA LEU A 58 6.83 -6.09 -6.98
C LEU A 58 7.75 -5.53 -5.90
N GLY A 59 7.72 -6.09 -4.71
CA GLY A 59 8.55 -5.73 -3.59
C GLY A 59 8.87 -6.92 -2.70
N MET A 60 9.91 -6.77 -1.90
CA MET A 60 10.33 -7.74 -0.90
C MET A 60 11.02 -7.06 0.27
N THR A 61 10.69 -7.49 1.46
CA THR A 61 11.33 -7.05 2.71
C THR A 61 12.25 -8.13 3.27
N ALA A 62 13.50 -7.78 3.56
CA ALA A 62 14.47 -8.65 4.22
C ALA A 62 14.53 -8.35 5.73
N TYR A 63 14.09 -9.30 6.56
CA TYR A 63 14.15 -9.17 8.04
C TYR A 63 15.45 -9.66 8.65
N ASN A 64 16.24 -10.42 7.89
CA ASN A 64 17.51 -11.00 8.31
C ASN A 64 18.50 -10.93 7.14
N ASP A 65 19.79 -11.00 7.45
CA ASP A 65 20.81 -11.21 6.43
C ASP A 65 20.57 -12.53 5.70
N GLY A 66 20.81 -12.55 4.41
CA GLY A 66 20.57 -13.72 3.59
C GLY A 66 20.92 -13.47 2.13
N TYR A 67 20.15 -14.11 1.25
CA TYR A 67 20.33 -13.93 -0.19
C TYR A 67 18.99 -14.00 -0.91
N TRP A 68 18.97 -13.42 -2.11
CA TRP A 68 17.87 -13.52 -3.07
C TRP A 68 18.39 -13.99 -4.42
N TRP A 69 17.49 -14.47 -5.26
CA TRP A 69 17.76 -14.83 -6.64
C TRP A 69 17.18 -13.76 -7.57
N ALA A 70 18.03 -12.81 -8.00
CA ALA A 70 17.65 -11.74 -8.91
C ALA A 70 17.74 -12.20 -10.36
N TRP A 71 16.79 -11.83 -11.17
CA TRP A 71 16.78 -12.13 -12.59
C TRP A 71 17.55 -11.06 -13.37
N PRO A 72 18.23 -11.42 -14.49
CA PRO A 72 18.97 -10.45 -15.31
C PRO A 72 18.04 -9.53 -16.09
N GLU A 73 16.83 -9.99 -16.45
CA GLU A 73 15.84 -9.31 -17.26
C GLU A 73 14.42 -9.47 -16.71
N PRO A 74 13.48 -8.56 -17.06
CA PRO A 74 12.10 -8.60 -16.57
C PRO A 74 11.22 -9.66 -17.26
N TYR A 75 11.75 -10.43 -18.17
CA TYR A 75 11.07 -11.49 -18.93
C TYR A 75 11.91 -12.78 -18.90
N TYR A 76 11.28 -13.89 -19.22
CA TYR A 76 11.98 -15.16 -19.30
C TYR A 76 12.39 -15.47 -20.73
N GLU A 77 13.66 -15.82 -20.92
CA GLU A 77 14.18 -16.44 -22.16
C GLU A 77 14.78 -17.81 -21.84
N GLU A 78 14.74 -18.74 -22.83
CA GLU A 78 15.31 -20.07 -22.69
C GLU A 78 16.82 -19.98 -22.39
N GLY A 79 17.26 -20.68 -21.35
CA GLY A 79 18.64 -20.66 -20.89
C GLY A 79 18.98 -19.55 -19.89
N MET A 80 18.06 -18.63 -19.61
CA MET A 80 18.22 -17.59 -18.59
C MET A 80 18.05 -18.20 -17.19
N SER A 81 18.95 -17.81 -16.27
CA SER A 81 18.90 -18.21 -14.87
C SER A 81 19.14 -17.03 -13.94
N PRO A 82 18.49 -17.02 -12.75
CA PRO A 82 18.70 -15.96 -11.79
C PRO A 82 20.08 -16.01 -11.16
N THR A 83 20.60 -14.85 -10.76
CA THR A 83 21.87 -14.70 -10.05
C THR A 83 21.62 -14.51 -8.57
N LYS A 84 22.42 -15.15 -7.75
CA LYS A 84 22.36 -15.03 -6.29
C LYS A 84 22.97 -13.68 -5.85
N ILE A 85 22.19 -12.87 -5.16
CA ILE A 85 22.62 -11.61 -4.56
C ILE A 85 22.56 -11.69 -3.04
N SER A 86 23.48 -11.03 -2.32
CA SER A 86 23.41 -10.89 -0.86
C SER A 86 22.45 -9.78 -0.50
N VAL A 87 21.65 -10.01 0.56
CA VAL A 87 20.67 -9.05 1.06
C VAL A 87 20.82 -8.94 2.58
N SER A 88 20.98 -7.73 3.08
CA SER A 88 21.08 -7.46 4.52
C SER A 88 19.72 -7.25 5.16
N ALA A 89 19.63 -7.47 6.48
CA ALA A 89 18.44 -7.11 7.25
C ALA A 89 18.13 -5.61 7.08
N GLY A 90 16.86 -5.25 6.92
CA GLY A 90 16.44 -3.87 6.65
C GLY A 90 16.44 -3.48 5.17
N THR A 91 16.87 -4.38 4.26
CA THR A 91 16.78 -4.10 2.82
C THR A 91 15.33 -4.27 2.33
N ILE A 92 14.91 -3.31 1.52
CA ILE A 92 13.67 -3.34 0.75
C ILE A 92 14.06 -3.50 -0.71
N LEU A 93 13.83 -4.69 -1.29
CA LEU A 93 14.01 -4.92 -2.73
C LEU A 93 12.76 -4.47 -3.48
N ILE A 94 12.96 -3.74 -4.56
CA ILE A 94 11.90 -3.22 -5.41
C ILE A 94 12.12 -3.76 -6.81
N ASP A 95 11.04 -4.28 -7.42
CA ASP A 95 11.14 -4.75 -8.79
C ASP A 95 11.43 -3.56 -9.72
N ARG A 96 12.52 -3.68 -10.47
CA ARG A 96 13.03 -2.61 -11.32
C ARG A 96 12.02 -2.14 -12.36
N THR A 97 11.11 -3.02 -12.79
CA THR A 97 10.07 -2.67 -13.77
C THR A 97 9.09 -1.60 -13.30
N ILE A 98 8.87 -1.47 -11.97
CA ILE A 98 7.98 -0.44 -11.43
C ILE A 98 8.67 0.90 -11.23
N SER A 99 9.98 0.91 -10.97
CA SER A 99 10.77 2.15 -10.84
C SER A 99 11.20 2.72 -12.19
N GLU A 100 11.42 1.87 -13.21
CA GLU A 100 11.70 2.27 -14.59
C GLU A 100 10.44 2.66 -15.37
N GLY A 101 9.25 2.31 -14.86
CA GLY A 101 7.96 2.59 -15.48
C GLY A 101 7.41 3.97 -15.13
N ASP A 102 6.43 4.43 -15.93
CA ASP A 102 5.78 5.75 -15.72
C ASP A 102 4.72 5.71 -14.60
N ASN A 103 4.50 4.57 -13.94
CA ASN A 103 3.42 4.40 -12.96
C ASN A 103 3.90 4.62 -11.52
N ARG A 104 4.08 5.90 -11.16
CA ARG A 104 4.45 6.31 -9.80
C ARG A 104 3.51 5.80 -8.71
N GLY A 105 2.24 5.61 -9.01
CA GLY A 105 1.28 5.12 -8.04
C GLY A 105 1.51 3.67 -7.60
N ILE A 106 2.02 2.80 -8.51
CA ILE A 106 2.42 1.43 -8.15
C ILE A 106 3.69 1.48 -7.30
N GLU A 107 4.70 2.23 -7.74
CA GLU A 107 5.96 2.38 -7.02
C GLU A 107 5.72 2.89 -5.60
N ASN A 108 5.02 4.01 -5.45
CA ASN A 108 4.72 4.60 -4.14
C ASN A 108 4.03 3.60 -3.22
N PHE A 109 3.03 2.89 -3.73
CA PHE A 109 2.29 1.93 -2.93
C PHE A 109 3.15 0.74 -2.52
N THR A 110 3.96 0.19 -3.44
CA THR A 110 4.85 -0.94 -3.18
C THR A 110 5.90 -0.58 -2.13
N VAL A 111 6.60 0.54 -2.31
CA VAL A 111 7.66 0.96 -1.38
C VAL A 111 7.10 1.18 0.03
N ILE A 112 6.01 1.90 0.16
CA ILE A 112 5.39 2.16 1.48
C ILE A 112 4.83 0.87 2.10
N HIS A 113 4.30 -0.06 1.30
CA HIS A 113 3.88 -1.38 1.77
C HIS A 113 5.05 -2.14 2.42
N GLU A 114 6.21 -2.19 1.77
CA GLU A 114 7.42 -2.82 2.32
C GLU A 114 7.94 -2.08 3.57
N CYS A 115 7.85 -0.75 3.59
CA CYS A 115 8.16 0.04 4.80
C CYS A 115 7.31 -0.39 6.00
N PHE A 116 6.02 -0.65 5.80
CA PHE A 116 5.16 -1.12 6.88
C PHE A 116 5.46 -2.56 7.28
N HIS A 117 5.87 -3.42 6.36
CA HIS A 117 6.39 -4.73 6.74
C HIS A 117 7.58 -4.60 7.70
N GLN A 118 8.55 -3.73 7.41
CA GLN A 118 9.69 -3.48 8.31
C GLN A 118 9.28 -2.91 9.67
N ARG A 119 8.22 -2.09 9.74
CA ARG A 119 7.81 -1.45 10.99
C ARG A 119 6.96 -2.34 11.91
N ILE A 120 6.03 -3.11 11.34
CA ILE A 120 5.00 -3.77 12.16
C ILE A 120 5.11 -5.30 12.21
N HIS A 121 5.89 -5.92 11.31
CA HIS A 121 6.00 -7.37 11.23
C HIS A 121 7.35 -8.00 11.62
N PRO A 122 8.41 -7.27 12.06
CA PRO A 122 9.71 -7.90 12.32
C PRO A 122 9.63 -9.06 13.32
N ARG A 123 8.78 -8.94 14.35
CA ARG A 123 8.60 -9.98 15.36
C ARG A 123 7.97 -11.26 14.82
N CYS A 124 7.27 -11.20 13.69
CA CYS A 124 6.68 -12.38 13.04
C CYS A 124 7.76 -13.24 12.37
N PHE A 125 8.93 -12.67 12.05
CA PHE A 125 9.94 -13.28 11.18
C PHE A 125 11.34 -13.39 11.78
N LYS A 126 11.70 -12.58 12.79
CA LYS A 126 13.07 -12.51 13.38
C LYS A 126 13.66 -13.85 13.87
N ASN A 127 12.84 -14.86 14.15
CA ASN A 127 13.32 -16.15 14.67
C ASN A 127 13.27 -17.26 13.61
N ARG A 128 13.20 -16.92 12.33
CA ARG A 128 13.20 -17.89 11.25
C ARG A 128 14.58 -18.03 10.63
N SER A 129 14.81 -19.10 9.87
CA SER A 129 16.09 -19.33 9.19
C SER A 129 16.53 -18.08 8.43
N ALA A 130 17.84 -17.85 8.34
CA ALA A 130 18.46 -16.70 7.70
C ALA A 130 18.01 -16.39 6.24
N ASN A 131 17.30 -17.33 5.62
CA ASN A 131 16.82 -17.22 4.24
C ASN A 131 15.30 -16.99 4.16
N TYR A 132 14.61 -16.69 5.28
CA TYR A 132 13.19 -16.40 5.24
C TYR A 132 12.98 -14.92 4.93
N GLN A 133 12.52 -14.65 3.76
CA GLN A 133 12.20 -13.34 3.24
C GLN A 133 10.70 -13.28 2.96
N HIS A 134 10.14 -12.11 3.09
CA HIS A 134 8.73 -11.89 2.82
C HIS A 134 8.56 -11.19 1.47
N PHE A 135 7.49 -11.50 0.75
CA PHE A 135 7.25 -11.02 -0.62
C PHE A 135 5.89 -10.40 -0.75
N CYS A 136 5.85 -9.25 -1.39
CA CYS A 136 4.63 -8.63 -1.85
C CYS A 136 4.29 -9.10 -3.27
N GLN A 137 3.20 -9.85 -3.41
CA GLN A 137 2.73 -10.32 -4.71
C GLN A 137 1.80 -9.28 -5.36
N LYS A 138 1.90 -9.10 -6.68
CA LYS A 138 1.04 -8.20 -7.46
C LYS A 138 -0.47 -8.44 -7.25
N LYS A 139 -0.89 -9.67 -6.97
CA LYS A 139 -2.28 -10.03 -6.66
C LYS A 139 -2.76 -9.52 -5.30
N ASP A 140 -1.84 -9.27 -4.36
CA ASP A 140 -2.18 -8.87 -2.99
C ASP A 140 -2.67 -7.42 -2.92
N PHE A 141 -2.33 -6.60 -3.93
CA PHE A 141 -2.91 -5.27 -4.11
C PHE A 141 -4.40 -5.28 -4.51
N ARG A 142 -4.92 -6.45 -4.90
CA ARG A 142 -6.33 -6.65 -5.25
C ARG A 142 -7.11 -7.30 -4.13
N ALA A 143 -6.79 -6.98 -2.87
CA ALA A 143 -7.47 -7.55 -1.72
C ALA A 143 -9.00 -7.35 -1.84
N GLU A 144 -9.65 -8.28 -2.51
CA GLU A 144 -11.08 -8.47 -2.41
C GLU A 144 -11.35 -8.94 -0.98
N THR A 145 -11.86 -8.03 -0.16
CA THR A 145 -12.44 -8.35 1.15
C THR A 145 -13.74 -9.12 0.97
N GLY A 146 -13.67 -10.19 0.19
CA GLY A 146 -14.72 -11.19 0.16
C GLY A 146 -14.63 -12.05 1.42
N ASN A 147 -15.76 -12.41 1.98
CA ASN A 147 -15.99 -13.32 3.12
C ASN A 147 -15.26 -14.68 2.94
N ARG A 148 -13.91 -14.68 2.95
CA ARG A 148 -13.13 -15.92 2.96
C ARG A 148 -13.06 -16.44 4.38
N LYS A 149 -13.73 -17.55 4.65
CA LYS A 149 -13.75 -18.21 5.97
C LYS A 149 -12.38 -18.72 6.45
N ASN A 150 -11.32 -18.74 5.60
CA ASN A 150 -10.00 -19.25 5.93
C ASN A 150 -8.90 -18.34 5.34
N ILE A 151 -8.66 -17.19 5.97
CA ILE A 151 -7.54 -16.32 5.64
C ILE A 151 -6.28 -16.83 6.34
N THR A 152 -5.20 -17.06 5.60
CA THR A 152 -3.90 -17.49 6.16
C THR A 152 -3.24 -16.36 6.96
N ALA A 153 -2.28 -16.71 7.84
CA ALA A 153 -1.52 -15.73 8.60
C ALA A 153 -0.71 -14.78 7.68
N ILE A 154 -0.25 -15.27 6.52
CA ILE A 154 0.48 -14.46 5.53
C ILE A 154 -0.48 -13.47 4.87
N GLU A 155 -1.65 -13.91 4.39
CA GLU A 155 -2.65 -13.01 3.80
C GLU A 155 -3.10 -11.91 4.78
N ARG A 156 -3.14 -12.19 6.08
CA ARG A 156 -3.44 -11.17 7.11
C ARG A 156 -2.31 -10.15 7.26
N ILE A 157 -1.06 -10.61 7.25
CA ILE A 157 0.13 -9.74 7.30
C ILE A 157 0.15 -8.81 6.08
N GLU A 158 -0.12 -9.35 4.89
CA GLU A 158 -0.25 -8.57 3.66
C GLU A 158 -1.37 -7.53 3.74
N ALA A 159 -2.55 -7.96 4.21
CA ALA A 159 -3.69 -7.05 4.39
C ALA A 159 -3.38 -5.91 5.38
N GLN A 160 -2.61 -6.17 6.43
CA GLN A 160 -2.18 -5.15 7.40
C GLN A 160 -1.21 -4.15 6.77
N ALA A 161 -0.20 -4.62 6.02
CA ALA A 161 0.73 -3.75 5.31
C ALA A 161 0.01 -2.91 4.24
N ASN A 162 -0.89 -3.52 3.46
CA ASN A 162 -1.74 -2.82 2.48
C ASN A 162 -2.60 -1.73 3.13
N TYR A 163 -3.22 -2.04 4.27
CA TYR A 163 -4.03 -1.06 5.01
C TYR A 163 -3.17 0.13 5.47
N CYS A 164 -2.04 -0.14 6.10
CA CYS A 164 -1.14 0.90 6.58
C CYS A 164 -0.55 1.74 5.45
N ALA A 165 -0.16 1.12 4.33
CA ALA A 165 0.32 1.84 3.15
C ALA A 165 -0.76 2.79 2.60
N ALA A 166 -1.99 2.29 2.45
CA ALA A 166 -3.12 3.12 2.02
C ALA A 166 -3.39 4.27 3.00
N ALA A 167 -3.35 4.01 4.32
CA ALA A 167 -3.61 5.01 5.33
C ALA A 167 -2.49 6.08 5.43
N PHE A 168 -1.23 5.71 5.17
CA PHE A 168 -0.09 6.62 5.13
C PHE A 168 -0.10 7.49 3.87
N LEU A 169 -0.29 6.88 2.70
CA LEU A 169 -0.34 7.62 1.41
C LEU A 169 -1.58 8.52 1.33
N MET A 170 -2.69 8.06 1.90
CA MET A 170 -3.99 8.71 1.89
C MET A 170 -4.53 8.88 3.32
N PRO A 171 -3.95 9.79 4.13
CA PRO A 171 -4.38 10.02 5.52
C PRO A 171 -5.86 10.37 5.58
N LYS A 172 -6.58 9.78 6.55
CA LYS A 172 -8.03 9.88 6.67
C LYS A 172 -8.52 11.33 6.61
N SER A 173 -7.98 12.22 7.44
CA SER A 173 -8.43 13.61 7.50
C SER A 173 -8.19 14.38 6.21
N ALA A 174 -7.06 14.17 5.53
CA ALA A 174 -6.80 14.77 4.23
C ALA A 174 -7.77 14.25 3.16
N VAL A 175 -8.04 12.93 3.15
CA VAL A 175 -9.00 12.32 2.22
C VAL A 175 -10.41 12.86 2.45
N GLU A 176 -10.85 12.95 3.70
CA GLU A 176 -12.19 13.46 4.07
C GLU A 176 -12.34 14.94 3.63
N THR A 177 -11.32 15.77 3.85
CA THR A 177 -11.32 17.19 3.43
C THR A 177 -11.43 17.33 1.91
N VAL A 178 -10.56 16.62 1.16
CA VAL A 178 -10.58 16.67 -0.31
C VAL A 178 -11.87 16.06 -0.88
N PHE A 179 -12.38 14.98 -0.26
CA PHE A 179 -13.63 14.39 -0.66
C PHE A 179 -14.81 15.36 -0.52
N MET A 180 -14.94 16.04 0.63
CA MET A 180 -15.99 17.06 0.82
C MET A 180 -15.86 18.19 -0.19
N GLU A 181 -14.64 18.69 -0.44
CA GLU A 181 -14.38 19.74 -1.42
C GLU A 181 -14.81 19.32 -2.84
N LYS A 182 -14.36 18.14 -3.30
CA LYS A 182 -14.66 17.64 -4.64
C LYS A 182 -16.13 17.29 -4.85
N MET A 183 -16.80 16.89 -3.79
CA MET A 183 -18.23 16.53 -3.79
C MET A 183 -19.12 17.75 -3.47
N GLU A 184 -18.54 18.94 -3.20
CA GLU A 184 -19.24 20.18 -2.77
C GLU A 184 -20.15 19.96 -1.54
N LEU A 185 -19.67 19.15 -0.57
CA LEU A 185 -20.42 18.81 0.64
C LEU A 185 -20.02 19.74 1.79
N SER A 186 -21.00 20.17 2.58
CA SER A 186 -20.77 20.95 3.80
C SER A 186 -20.41 20.10 5.02
N ALA A 187 -20.66 18.79 4.98
CA ALA A 187 -20.34 17.82 6.02
C ALA A 187 -20.10 16.43 5.41
N LEU A 188 -19.42 15.56 6.18
CA LEU A 188 -19.25 14.17 5.78
C LEU A 188 -20.59 13.44 5.70
N PRO A 189 -20.80 12.58 4.70
CA PRO A 189 -22.03 11.84 4.56
C PRO A 189 -22.25 10.88 5.74
N SER A 190 -23.47 10.85 6.26
CA SER A 190 -23.86 9.94 7.34
C SER A 190 -23.96 8.47 6.90
N SER A 191 -24.09 8.24 5.60
CA SER A 191 -24.06 6.93 4.95
C SER A 191 -23.26 7.00 3.66
N PRO A 192 -22.61 5.88 3.21
CA PRO A 192 -21.78 5.90 2.02
C PRO A 192 -22.58 6.26 0.78
N ILE A 193 -21.98 7.09 -0.08
CA ILE A 193 -22.56 7.50 -1.35
C ILE A 193 -22.33 6.42 -2.40
N LYS A 194 -23.34 6.17 -3.24
CA LYS A 194 -23.27 5.17 -4.30
C LYS A 194 -22.36 5.62 -5.43
N ILE A 195 -21.43 4.73 -5.80
CA ILE A 195 -20.49 4.98 -6.91
C ILE A 195 -21.26 5.03 -8.24
N ASN A 196 -21.06 6.11 -8.98
CA ASN A 196 -21.56 6.33 -10.34
C ASN A 196 -20.45 6.94 -11.20
N TRP A 197 -20.71 7.21 -12.49
CA TRP A 197 -19.72 7.71 -13.42
C TRP A 197 -19.14 9.09 -13.05
N LYS A 198 -19.89 9.97 -12.40
CA LYS A 198 -19.40 11.26 -11.91
C LYS A 198 -18.40 11.07 -10.77
N ILE A 199 -18.75 10.19 -9.83
CA ILE A 199 -17.92 9.85 -8.68
C ILE A 199 -16.64 9.11 -9.13
N ASP A 200 -16.72 8.29 -10.17
CA ASP A 200 -15.52 7.66 -10.76
C ASP A 200 -14.51 8.72 -11.25
N GLY A 201 -14.97 9.83 -11.83
CA GLY A 201 -14.10 10.97 -12.19
C GLY A 201 -13.43 11.60 -10.97
N ILE A 202 -14.19 11.85 -9.89
CA ILE A 202 -13.67 12.41 -8.64
C ILE A 202 -12.63 11.48 -7.99
N ILE A 203 -12.88 10.17 -7.99
CA ILE A 203 -11.89 9.19 -7.50
C ILE A 203 -10.58 9.31 -8.28
N GLY A 204 -10.65 9.47 -9.61
CA GLY A 204 -9.48 9.66 -10.47
C GLY A 204 -8.69 10.93 -10.12
N GLU A 205 -9.38 12.06 -9.96
CA GLU A 205 -8.77 13.32 -9.55
C GLU A 205 -8.10 13.23 -8.16
N MET A 206 -8.79 12.61 -7.20
CA MET A 206 -8.22 12.37 -5.87
C MET A 206 -6.99 11.46 -5.94
N ALA A 207 -7.01 10.41 -6.75
CA ALA A 207 -5.87 9.52 -6.92
C ALA A 207 -4.63 10.28 -7.42
N ILE A 208 -4.79 11.21 -8.35
CA ILE A 208 -3.71 12.08 -8.84
C ILE A 208 -3.16 12.96 -7.71
N LEU A 209 -4.04 13.61 -6.93
CA LEU A 209 -3.64 14.49 -5.82
C LEU A 209 -2.82 13.77 -4.75
N PHE A 210 -3.16 12.52 -4.47
CA PHE A 210 -2.45 11.69 -3.48
C PHE A 210 -1.30 10.86 -4.08
N SER A 211 -1.01 11.00 -5.38
CA SER A 211 0.03 10.26 -6.10
C SER A 211 -0.10 8.73 -5.95
N VAL A 212 -1.33 8.25 -6.03
CA VAL A 212 -1.69 6.83 -6.01
C VAL A 212 -2.52 6.47 -7.25
N ASN A 213 -2.70 5.17 -7.51
CA ASN A 213 -3.58 4.73 -8.57
C ASN A 213 -5.06 4.81 -8.17
N TYR A 214 -5.94 4.80 -9.17
CA TYR A 214 -7.39 4.81 -9.01
C TYR A 214 -7.90 3.73 -8.04
N SER A 215 -7.44 2.48 -8.18
CA SER A 215 -7.92 1.37 -7.37
C SER A 215 -7.62 1.51 -5.87
N PRO A 216 -6.39 1.86 -5.43
CA PRO A 216 -6.09 2.19 -4.04
C PRO A 216 -6.96 3.33 -3.50
N MET A 217 -7.15 4.41 -4.25
CA MET A 217 -7.99 5.54 -3.83
C MET A 217 -9.45 5.09 -3.64
N LYS A 218 -10.02 4.40 -4.61
CA LYS A 218 -11.39 3.85 -4.52
C LYS A 218 -11.56 2.97 -3.29
N TYR A 219 -10.60 2.07 -3.07
CA TYR A 219 -10.61 1.18 -1.92
C TYR A 219 -10.52 1.95 -0.59
N ARG A 220 -9.66 2.99 -0.53
CA ARG A 220 -9.54 3.84 0.64
C ARG A 220 -10.84 4.55 0.98
N LEU A 221 -11.52 5.14 -0.01
CA LEU A 221 -12.82 5.80 0.17
C LEU A 221 -13.90 4.82 0.66
N GLN A 222 -13.89 3.58 0.18
CA GLN A 222 -14.78 2.53 0.67
C GLN A 222 -14.45 2.12 2.12
N THR A 223 -13.16 1.97 2.45
CA THR A 223 -12.71 1.63 3.80
C THR A 223 -13.07 2.72 4.81
N LEU A 224 -13.05 3.98 4.39
CA LEU A 224 -13.49 5.12 5.19
C LEU A 224 -15.01 5.29 5.23
N ASN A 225 -15.77 4.39 4.62
CA ASN A 225 -17.24 4.42 4.55
C ASN A 225 -17.80 5.69 3.86
N LEU A 226 -17.02 6.30 2.97
CA LEU A 226 -17.44 7.46 2.18
C LEU A 226 -18.18 7.05 0.91
N LEU A 227 -17.77 5.92 0.32
CA LEU A 227 -18.36 5.37 -0.91
C LEU A 227 -18.75 3.90 -0.74
N SER A 228 -19.79 3.48 -1.44
CA SER A 228 -20.22 2.06 -1.55
C SER A 228 -20.84 1.78 -2.91
N ARG A 229 -20.87 0.50 -3.31
CA ARG A 229 -21.65 0.05 -4.47
C ARG A 229 -23.16 0.11 -4.21
N GLU A 230 -23.57 -0.03 -2.96
CA GLU A 230 -24.97 -0.12 -2.49
C GLU A 230 -25.41 1.10 -1.67
N GLY A 231 -24.62 2.20 -1.71
CA GLY A 231 -24.91 3.44 -0.99
C GLY A 231 -26.10 4.22 -1.57
N CYS A 232 -26.51 5.30 -0.89
CA CYS A 232 -27.49 6.25 -1.42
C CYS A 232 -26.93 7.01 -2.64
N SER A 233 -27.80 7.47 -3.53
CA SER A 233 -27.35 8.35 -4.61
C SER A 233 -26.95 9.72 -4.04
N LEU A 234 -26.11 10.46 -4.77
CA LEU A 234 -25.72 11.81 -4.36
C LEU A 234 -26.96 12.73 -4.31
N GLU A 235 -27.87 12.59 -5.25
CA GLU A 235 -29.12 13.34 -5.30
C GLU A 235 -29.99 13.04 -4.06
N GLU A 236 -30.16 11.78 -3.68
CA GLU A 236 -30.86 11.37 -2.46
C GLU A 236 -30.19 11.94 -1.20
N TYR A 237 -28.86 11.95 -1.17
CA TYR A 237 -28.10 12.51 -0.04
C TYR A 237 -28.30 14.04 0.11
N LEU A 238 -28.31 14.78 -1.01
CA LEU A 238 -28.47 16.24 -1.01
C LEU A 238 -29.90 16.72 -0.74
N CYS A 239 -30.90 15.81 -0.89
CA CYS A 239 -32.31 16.11 -0.62
C CYS A 239 -32.76 15.81 0.82
N ASN A 240 -31.92 15.17 1.63
CA ASN A 240 -32.19 14.87 3.06
C ASN A 240 -31.43 15.83 3.97
#